data_ee903a64461c42727ed2a2cdb00e870a
#
_entry.id   ee903a64461c42727ed2a2cdb00e870a
#
_cell.length_a   1.000
_cell.length_b   1.000
_cell.length_c   1.000
_cell.angle_alpha   90.00
_cell.angle_beta   90.00
_cell.angle_gamma   90.00
#
_symmetry.space_group_name_H-M   'P 1'
#
loop_
_entity.id
_entity.type
_entity.pdbx_description
1 polymer ?
#
loop_
_entity_poly.entity_id
_entity_poly.type
_entity_poly.pdbx_seq_one_letter_code
_entity_poly.pdbx_strand_id
1 'polypeptide(L)'
;MSKIANAFKGGNGKAFIPFITCGDPSLEVTEQLVYAMEEAGANLIELGIPFSDPTAEGPVIQAANTRALSGGVTTDKIFAMVEKIRKNTQIPMVFMTYANVVFSYGTERFIKKASELGMDGLILPDVPYEEKEEFDSVCKKYDMDLISLIAPTSHERISMIAKEASGFVYCVSSLGVTGTRNEITTDIGAMVKLVKKAKDIPCAVGFGISTPEQAKKMAELSDGAIVGSAIVKLCGKHGKDAVPYVKEYVKSMCDAVHGI
;
A
#
# COMPACT_ATOMS: atom_id res chain seq x y z
N MET A 1 -9.84 13.65 -11.51
CA MET A 1 -9.63 12.19 -11.59
C MET A 1 -8.44 11.91 -10.69
N SER A 2 -8.57 11.00 -9.71
CA SER A 2 -7.52 10.70 -8.74
C SER A 2 -6.22 10.29 -9.45
N LYS A 3 -5.06 10.74 -8.95
CA LYS A 3 -3.74 10.31 -9.47
C LYS A 3 -3.55 8.80 -9.30
N ILE A 4 -4.16 8.21 -8.26
CA ILE A 4 -4.17 6.76 -8.01
C ILE A 4 -4.77 6.00 -9.19
N ALA A 5 -5.90 6.47 -9.74
CA ALA A 5 -6.52 5.84 -10.91
C ALA A 5 -5.62 5.85 -12.15
N ASN A 6 -4.69 6.80 -12.25
CA ASN A 6 -3.73 6.84 -13.36
C ASN A 6 -2.63 5.77 -13.22
N ALA A 7 -2.31 5.32 -12.01
CA ALA A 7 -1.36 4.23 -11.77
C ALA A 7 -1.77 2.92 -12.47
N PHE A 8 -3.08 2.73 -12.68
CA PHE A 8 -3.66 1.54 -13.32
C PHE A 8 -3.89 1.71 -14.83
N LYS A 9 -3.51 2.85 -15.43
CA LYS A 9 -3.70 3.13 -16.87
C LYS A 9 -2.44 2.94 -17.71
N GLY A 10 -1.27 2.76 -17.05
CA GLY A 10 0.01 2.55 -17.72
C GLY A 10 0.14 1.16 -18.36
N GLY A 11 0.93 1.05 -19.42
CA GLY A 11 1.28 -0.22 -20.05
C GLY A 11 0.07 -1.06 -20.48
N ASN A 12 -0.05 -2.25 -19.90
CA ASN A 12 -1.12 -3.21 -20.13
C ASN A 12 -2.35 -3.02 -19.20
N GLY A 13 -2.43 -1.92 -18.45
CA GLY A 13 -3.51 -1.67 -17.47
C GLY A 13 -3.33 -2.41 -16.14
N LYS A 14 -2.12 -2.93 -15.86
CA LYS A 14 -1.79 -3.63 -14.61
C LYS A 14 -0.81 -2.80 -13.79
N ALA A 15 -1.02 -2.74 -12.46
CA ALA A 15 -0.17 -1.99 -11.54
C ALA A 15 0.64 -2.93 -10.63
N PHE A 16 1.93 -2.63 -10.44
CA PHE A 16 2.72 -3.19 -9.36
C PHE A 16 2.86 -2.15 -8.24
N ILE A 17 2.51 -2.54 -7.03
CA ILE A 17 2.44 -1.66 -5.85
C ILE A 17 3.33 -2.22 -4.74
N PRO A 18 4.56 -1.72 -4.56
CA PRO A 18 5.42 -2.08 -3.46
C PRO A 18 5.03 -1.33 -2.18
N PHE A 19 5.12 -2.04 -1.04
CA PHE A 19 5.02 -1.46 0.30
C PHE A 19 6.39 -1.47 0.99
N ILE A 20 6.73 -0.38 1.67
CA ILE A 20 7.88 -0.28 2.57
C ILE A 20 7.49 0.41 3.88
N THR A 21 8.20 0.05 4.99
CA THR A 21 8.05 0.74 6.28
C THR A 21 8.96 1.97 6.31
N CYS A 22 8.38 3.14 6.56
CA CYS A 22 9.13 4.40 6.67
C CYS A 22 10.12 4.34 7.83
N GLY A 23 11.39 4.59 7.53
CA GLY A 23 12.48 4.59 8.50
C GLY A 23 13.09 3.21 8.78
N ASP A 24 12.75 2.20 8.01
CA ASP A 24 13.39 0.90 8.06
C ASP A 24 14.31 0.70 6.85
N PRO A 25 15.64 0.70 7.02
CA PRO A 25 16.41 0.88 8.26
C PRO A 25 16.63 2.34 8.68
N SER A 26 16.36 3.31 7.79
CA SER A 26 16.40 4.75 8.07
C SER A 26 15.53 5.54 7.09
N LEU A 27 15.23 6.81 7.39
CA LEU A 27 14.45 7.67 6.49
C LEU A 27 15.21 7.99 5.20
N GLU A 28 16.53 8.10 5.25
CA GLU A 28 17.38 8.33 4.08
C GLU A 28 17.33 7.14 3.12
N VAL A 29 17.38 5.92 3.65
CA VAL A 29 17.23 4.69 2.84
C VAL A 29 15.80 4.57 2.30
N THR A 30 14.79 4.93 3.08
CA THR A 30 13.39 4.95 2.61
C THR A 30 13.23 5.89 1.41
N GLU A 31 13.80 7.09 1.46
CA GLU A 31 13.79 8.05 0.35
C GLU A 31 14.44 7.44 -0.91
N GLN A 32 15.62 6.83 -0.78
CA GLN A 32 16.32 6.17 -1.89
C GLN A 32 15.53 4.96 -2.44
N LEU A 33 14.86 4.20 -1.57
CA LEU A 33 14.01 3.09 -1.98
C LEU A 33 12.83 3.56 -2.84
N VAL A 34 12.20 4.70 -2.52
CA VAL A 34 11.11 5.25 -3.33
C VAL A 34 11.60 5.51 -4.76
N TYR A 35 12.73 6.20 -4.93
CA TYR A 35 13.29 6.46 -6.26
C TYR A 35 13.67 5.18 -7.00
N ALA A 36 14.31 4.24 -6.30
CA ALA A 36 14.74 2.97 -6.89
C ALA A 36 13.56 2.10 -7.34
N MET A 37 12.46 2.10 -6.57
CA MET A 37 11.24 1.36 -6.92
C MET A 37 10.50 1.99 -8.09
N GLU A 38 10.42 3.34 -8.15
CA GLU A 38 9.88 4.05 -9.31
C GLU A 38 10.69 3.74 -10.58
N GLU A 39 12.02 3.84 -10.51
CA GLU A 39 12.93 3.50 -11.63
C GLU A 39 12.81 2.02 -12.05
N ALA A 40 12.50 1.13 -11.12
CA ALA A 40 12.24 -0.29 -11.39
C ALA A 40 10.88 -0.55 -12.04
N GLY A 41 10.00 0.43 -12.15
CA GLY A 41 8.70 0.35 -12.82
C GLY A 41 7.48 0.25 -11.91
N ALA A 42 7.61 0.53 -10.61
CA ALA A 42 6.45 0.62 -9.72
C ALA A 42 5.46 1.69 -10.18
N ASN A 43 4.16 1.43 -10.04
CA ASN A 43 3.10 2.32 -10.51
C ASN A 43 2.52 3.20 -9.39
N LEU A 44 2.57 2.73 -8.16
CA LEU A 44 2.16 3.40 -6.94
C LEU A 44 3.01 2.83 -5.80
N ILE A 45 3.30 3.62 -4.77
CA ILE A 45 4.08 3.16 -3.60
C ILE A 45 3.26 3.33 -2.33
N GLU A 46 3.20 2.27 -1.52
CA GLU A 46 2.64 2.32 -0.18
C GLU A 46 3.74 2.61 0.85
N LEU A 47 3.57 3.69 1.60
CA LEU A 47 4.47 4.13 2.68
C LEU A 47 3.84 3.78 4.03
N GLY A 48 4.32 2.73 4.68
CA GLY A 48 3.90 2.33 6.02
C GLY A 48 4.45 3.27 7.08
N ILE A 49 3.57 3.97 7.81
CA ILE A 49 3.97 4.73 9.00
C ILE A 49 4.08 3.73 10.15
N PRO A 50 5.26 3.58 10.79
CA PRO A 50 5.46 2.57 11.82
C PRO A 50 4.59 2.83 13.05
N PHE A 51 4.05 1.75 13.61
CA PHE A 51 3.24 1.75 14.82
C PHE A 51 3.70 0.67 15.78
N SER A 52 3.63 0.94 17.09
CA SER A 52 4.12 0.03 18.13
C SER A 52 3.21 -1.19 18.34
N ASP A 53 1.90 -1.03 18.07
CA ASP A 53 0.86 -2.00 18.45
C ASP A 53 -0.01 -2.42 17.26
N PRO A 54 0.58 -2.88 16.13
CA PRO A 54 -0.16 -3.20 14.91
C PRO A 54 -1.01 -4.47 15.11
N THR A 55 -2.28 -4.42 14.68
CA THR A 55 -3.22 -5.53 14.79
C THR A 55 -3.35 -6.38 13.52
N ALA A 56 -2.94 -5.85 12.36
CA ALA A 56 -3.10 -6.49 11.06
C ALA A 56 -1.78 -6.96 10.43
N GLU A 57 -0.65 -6.85 11.13
CA GLU A 57 0.68 -7.11 10.59
C GLU A 57 1.34 -8.36 11.16
N GLY A 58 2.05 -9.07 10.27
CA GLY A 58 2.86 -10.23 10.64
C GLY A 58 4.27 -9.85 11.12
N PRO A 59 5.06 -10.85 11.56
CA PRO A 59 6.33 -10.62 12.27
C PRO A 59 7.37 -9.83 11.46
N VAL A 60 7.35 -9.92 10.13
CA VAL A 60 8.30 -9.18 9.27
C VAL A 60 8.06 -7.68 9.36
N ILE A 61 6.80 -7.24 9.23
CA ILE A 61 6.44 -5.82 9.30
C ILE A 61 6.54 -5.31 10.74
N GLN A 62 6.15 -6.10 11.73
CA GLN A 62 6.33 -5.76 13.15
C GLN A 62 7.80 -5.51 13.50
N ALA A 63 8.72 -6.35 13.00
CA ALA A 63 10.16 -6.16 13.19
C ALA A 63 10.67 -4.89 12.50
N ALA A 64 10.14 -4.53 11.33
CA ALA A 64 10.45 -3.28 10.64
C ALA A 64 9.97 -2.05 11.41
N ASN A 65 8.72 -2.10 11.92
CA ASN A 65 8.18 -1.05 12.79
C ASN A 65 9.07 -0.84 14.03
N THR A 66 9.49 -1.93 14.67
CA THR A 66 10.40 -1.88 15.83
C THR A 66 11.74 -1.22 15.48
N ARG A 67 12.36 -1.57 14.35
CA ARG A 67 13.62 -0.94 13.91
C ARG A 67 13.44 0.54 13.62
N ALA A 68 12.38 0.92 12.91
CA ALA A 68 12.09 2.31 12.58
C ALA A 68 11.83 3.16 13.84
N LEU A 69 10.97 2.69 14.73
CA LEU A 69 10.65 3.38 16.00
C LEU A 69 11.87 3.50 16.91
N SER A 70 12.69 2.43 17.03
CA SER A 70 13.94 2.47 17.79
C SER A 70 14.96 3.45 17.20
N GLY A 71 14.90 3.71 15.88
CA GLY A 71 15.66 4.75 15.18
C GLY A 71 15.12 6.16 15.41
N GLY A 72 14.07 6.32 16.22
CA GLY A 72 13.49 7.63 16.55
C GLY A 72 12.67 8.26 15.42
N VAL A 73 12.05 7.42 14.56
CA VAL A 73 11.12 7.88 13.53
C VAL A 73 9.85 8.42 14.17
N THR A 74 9.37 9.54 13.63
CA THR A 74 8.10 10.19 14.02
C THR A 74 7.33 10.56 12.77
N THR A 75 6.02 10.79 12.89
CA THR A 75 5.17 11.24 11.78
C THR A 75 5.68 12.54 11.15
N ASP A 76 6.15 13.51 11.95
CA ASP A 76 6.73 14.77 11.42
C ASP A 76 7.99 14.52 10.59
N LYS A 77 8.85 13.61 11.02
CA LYS A 77 10.05 13.24 10.24
C LYS A 77 9.68 12.53 8.92
N ILE A 78 8.64 11.71 8.93
CA ILE A 78 8.10 11.08 7.71
C ILE A 78 7.54 12.14 6.76
N PHE A 79 6.78 13.10 7.25
CA PHE A 79 6.30 14.21 6.45
C PHE A 79 7.43 15.02 5.84
N ALA A 80 8.50 15.33 6.60
CA ALA A 80 9.68 16.01 6.07
C ALA A 80 10.41 15.18 5.00
N MET A 81 10.45 13.85 5.13
CA MET A 81 10.98 12.95 4.09
C MET A 81 10.11 13.01 2.84
N VAL A 82 8.78 12.93 2.95
CA VAL A 82 7.86 13.01 1.80
C VAL A 82 8.01 14.35 1.08
N GLU A 83 8.17 15.46 1.80
CA GLU A 83 8.44 16.77 1.19
C GLU A 83 9.70 16.77 0.31
N LYS A 84 10.76 16.06 0.73
CA LYS A 84 11.97 15.89 -0.09
C LYS A 84 11.71 14.99 -1.30
N ILE A 85 11.03 13.86 -1.11
CA ILE A 85 10.68 12.92 -2.18
C ILE A 85 9.90 13.64 -3.27
N ARG A 86 8.91 14.45 -2.94
CA ARG A 86 8.06 15.16 -3.89
C ARG A 86 8.77 16.22 -4.74
N LYS A 87 9.97 16.63 -4.36
CA LYS A 87 10.81 17.50 -5.22
C LYS A 87 11.36 16.77 -6.43
N ASN A 88 11.43 15.44 -6.38
CA ASN A 88 12.10 14.62 -7.39
C ASN A 88 11.16 13.64 -8.12
N THR A 89 10.00 13.34 -7.57
CA THR A 89 9.04 12.40 -8.19
C THR A 89 7.59 12.79 -7.98
N GLN A 90 6.76 12.42 -8.96
CA GLN A 90 5.30 12.56 -8.92
C GLN A 90 4.59 11.19 -8.91
N ILE A 91 5.33 10.09 -8.65
CA ILE A 91 4.72 8.77 -8.54
C ILE A 91 3.58 8.80 -7.50
N PRO A 92 2.41 8.21 -7.77
CA PRO A 92 1.37 8.11 -6.77
C PRO A 92 1.87 7.43 -5.49
N MET A 93 1.59 8.04 -4.34
CA MET A 93 1.96 7.49 -3.03
C MET A 93 0.77 7.52 -2.08
N VAL A 94 0.59 6.45 -1.32
CA VAL A 94 -0.41 6.36 -0.26
C VAL A 94 0.25 6.03 1.07
N PHE A 95 -0.26 6.61 2.16
CA PHE A 95 0.13 6.16 3.49
C PHE A 95 -0.69 4.95 3.91
N MET A 96 -0.04 4.00 4.59
CA MET A 96 -0.68 2.92 5.32
C MET A 96 -0.30 3.02 6.80
N THR A 97 -1.30 3.14 7.67
CA THR A 97 -1.09 3.23 9.12
C THR A 97 -2.37 2.85 9.87
N TYR A 98 -2.37 3.01 11.18
CA TYR A 98 -3.49 2.68 12.06
C TYR A 98 -4.27 3.93 12.49
N ALA A 99 -5.55 3.79 12.78
CA ALA A 99 -6.43 4.88 13.20
C ALA A 99 -5.83 5.66 14.38
N ASN A 100 -5.25 4.96 15.36
CA ASN A 100 -4.64 5.59 16.52
C ASN A 100 -3.50 6.56 16.17
N VAL A 101 -2.68 6.28 15.16
CA VAL A 101 -1.61 7.17 14.70
C VAL A 101 -2.20 8.47 14.15
N VAL A 102 -3.25 8.36 13.34
CA VAL A 102 -3.97 9.50 12.75
C VAL A 102 -4.67 10.32 13.83
N PHE A 103 -5.38 9.67 14.76
CA PHE A 103 -6.05 10.33 15.88
C PHE A 103 -5.08 11.07 16.78
N SER A 104 -3.98 10.42 17.16
CA SER A 104 -2.97 11.02 18.06
C SER A 104 -2.31 12.24 17.45
N TYR A 105 -2.16 12.30 16.13
CA TYR A 105 -1.67 13.48 15.41
C TYR A 105 -2.75 14.57 15.26
N GLY A 106 -4.01 14.19 15.34
CA GLY A 106 -5.21 14.96 15.00
C GLY A 106 -5.64 14.68 13.56
N THR A 107 -6.80 14.03 13.39
CA THR A 107 -7.28 13.49 12.10
C THR A 107 -7.23 14.53 10.97
N GLU A 108 -7.83 15.69 11.17
CA GLU A 108 -7.83 16.74 10.15
C GLU A 108 -6.43 17.30 9.88
N ARG A 109 -5.62 17.49 10.93
CA ARG A 109 -4.25 17.98 10.80
C ARG A 109 -3.36 17.02 10.02
N PHE A 110 -3.50 15.71 10.28
CA PHE A 110 -2.75 14.66 9.58
C PHE A 110 -3.11 14.61 8.10
N ILE A 111 -4.41 14.49 7.78
CA ILE A 111 -4.90 14.34 6.41
C ILE A 111 -4.61 15.59 5.58
N LYS A 112 -4.87 16.80 6.14
CA LYS A 112 -4.54 18.06 5.51
C LYS A 112 -3.04 18.14 5.19
N LYS A 113 -2.16 17.83 6.16
CA LYS A 113 -0.72 17.88 5.97
C LYS A 113 -0.26 16.86 4.92
N ALA A 114 -0.78 15.64 4.94
CA ALA A 114 -0.49 14.61 3.95
C ALA A 114 -0.87 15.08 2.53
N SER A 115 -2.07 15.64 2.36
CA SER A 115 -2.54 16.19 1.08
C SER A 115 -1.65 17.35 0.59
N GLU A 116 -1.33 18.32 1.46
CA GLU A 116 -0.44 19.45 1.13
C GLU A 116 0.96 18.99 0.67
N LEU A 117 1.43 17.86 1.20
CA LEU A 117 2.68 17.22 0.79
C LEU A 117 2.54 16.39 -0.49
N GLY A 118 1.34 16.26 -1.03
CA GLY A 118 1.07 15.53 -2.27
C GLY A 118 0.92 14.02 -2.08
N MET A 119 0.55 13.54 -0.89
CA MET A 119 0.06 12.18 -0.74
C MET A 119 -1.30 12.04 -1.42
N ASP A 120 -1.52 10.89 -2.05
CA ASP A 120 -2.70 10.68 -2.88
C ASP A 120 -3.81 9.89 -2.16
N GLY A 121 -3.46 9.19 -1.07
CA GLY A 121 -4.44 8.41 -0.32
C GLY A 121 -3.94 7.90 1.02
N LEU A 122 -4.88 7.28 1.75
CA LEU A 122 -4.68 6.71 3.08
C LEU A 122 -5.29 5.32 3.15
N ILE A 123 -4.60 4.38 3.76
CA ILE A 123 -5.06 3.02 4.07
C ILE A 123 -5.06 2.85 5.59
N LEU A 124 -6.21 2.49 6.17
CA LEU A 124 -6.40 2.23 7.59
C LEU A 124 -6.95 0.80 7.77
N PRO A 125 -6.09 -0.21 8.00
CA PRO A 125 -6.51 -1.60 8.03
C PRO A 125 -7.36 -1.99 9.26
N ASP A 126 -7.33 -1.18 10.30
CA ASP A 126 -8.08 -1.36 11.54
C ASP A 126 -9.43 -0.61 11.58
N VAL A 127 -9.75 0.17 10.54
CA VAL A 127 -11.02 0.89 10.45
C VAL A 127 -12.03 0.08 9.63
N PRO A 128 -13.10 -0.45 10.27
CA PRO A 128 -14.15 -1.15 9.56
C PRO A 128 -14.99 -0.19 8.70
N TYR A 129 -15.69 -0.74 7.72
CA TYR A 129 -16.52 0.05 6.80
C TYR A 129 -17.53 0.96 7.53
N GLU A 130 -18.08 0.49 8.63
CA GLU A 130 -19.10 1.17 9.42
C GLU A 130 -18.56 2.42 10.14
N GLU A 131 -17.26 2.50 10.37
CA GLU A 131 -16.60 3.61 11.07
C GLU A 131 -15.76 4.51 10.15
N LYS A 132 -15.70 4.17 8.85
CA LYS A 132 -14.85 4.88 7.89
C LYS A 132 -15.18 6.36 7.72
N GLU A 133 -16.46 6.77 7.95
CA GLU A 133 -16.94 8.12 7.68
C GLU A 133 -16.17 9.19 8.46
N GLU A 134 -15.64 8.83 9.64
CA GLU A 134 -14.81 9.71 10.45
C GLU A 134 -13.52 10.15 9.76
N PHE A 135 -12.98 9.31 8.88
CA PHE A 135 -11.79 9.59 8.09
C PHE A 135 -12.13 9.98 6.64
N ASP A 136 -13.12 9.33 6.05
CA ASP A 136 -13.50 9.47 4.64
C ASP A 136 -14.00 10.90 4.33
N SER A 137 -14.82 11.48 5.21
CA SER A 137 -15.27 12.87 5.08
C SER A 137 -14.11 13.86 5.07
N VAL A 138 -13.09 13.65 5.91
CA VAL A 138 -11.90 14.50 5.96
C VAL A 138 -10.99 14.24 4.75
N CYS A 139 -10.81 12.99 4.33
CA CYS A 139 -10.05 12.66 3.12
C CYS A 139 -10.66 13.35 1.90
N LYS A 140 -11.98 13.26 1.71
CA LYS A 140 -12.70 13.94 0.62
C LYS A 140 -12.54 15.46 0.66
N LYS A 141 -12.55 16.08 1.84
CA LYS A 141 -12.34 17.52 2.01
C LYS A 141 -10.98 17.99 1.48
N TYR A 142 -9.97 17.13 1.54
CA TYR A 142 -8.59 17.43 1.14
C TYR A 142 -8.14 16.67 -0.13
N ASP A 143 -9.07 16.20 -0.95
CA ASP A 143 -8.79 15.49 -2.21
C ASP A 143 -7.86 14.26 -2.06
N MET A 144 -7.96 13.55 -0.94
CA MET A 144 -7.28 12.28 -0.70
C MET A 144 -8.27 11.12 -0.81
N ASP A 145 -7.82 9.99 -1.35
CA ASP A 145 -8.61 8.76 -1.37
C ASP A 145 -8.42 7.96 -0.08
N LEU A 146 -9.50 7.61 0.62
CA LEU A 146 -9.48 6.58 1.66
C LEU A 146 -9.67 5.22 0.98
N ILE A 147 -8.58 4.44 0.90
CA ILE A 147 -8.57 3.17 0.18
C ILE A 147 -9.30 2.10 0.97
N SER A 148 -10.32 1.52 0.36
CA SER A 148 -11.12 0.46 0.99
C SER A 148 -10.44 -0.90 0.87
N LEU A 149 -10.38 -1.65 2.00
CA LEU A 149 -9.93 -3.02 2.03
C LEU A 149 -11.14 -3.96 1.94
N ILE A 150 -11.03 -4.98 1.08
CA ILE A 150 -12.03 -6.05 0.95
C ILE A 150 -11.34 -7.38 1.21
N ALA A 151 -11.83 -8.10 2.21
CA ALA A 151 -11.42 -9.47 2.54
C ALA A 151 -12.45 -10.48 2.02
N PRO A 152 -12.12 -11.78 1.94
CA PRO A 152 -13.08 -12.84 1.59
C PRO A 152 -14.20 -12.93 2.63
N THR A 153 -15.32 -12.27 2.33
CA THR A 153 -16.51 -12.19 3.20
C THR A 153 -17.78 -12.42 2.37
N SER A 154 -18.97 -12.03 2.87
CA SER A 154 -20.21 -12.14 2.11
C SER A 154 -20.23 -11.26 0.85
N HIS A 155 -20.93 -11.72 -0.19
CA HIS A 155 -21.10 -10.97 -1.43
C HIS A 155 -21.74 -9.60 -1.23
N GLU A 156 -22.68 -9.50 -0.27
CA GLU A 156 -23.37 -8.25 0.07
C GLU A 156 -22.41 -7.24 0.64
N ARG A 157 -21.53 -7.66 1.57
CA ARG A 157 -20.53 -6.80 2.19
C ARG A 157 -19.50 -6.31 1.17
N ILE A 158 -19.01 -7.19 0.31
CA ILE A 158 -18.10 -6.83 -0.79
C ILE A 158 -18.73 -5.75 -1.68
N SER A 159 -19.98 -5.96 -2.11
CA SER A 159 -20.69 -5.03 -2.99
C SER A 159 -20.97 -3.69 -2.31
N MET A 160 -21.30 -3.68 -1.02
CA MET A 160 -21.54 -2.48 -0.22
C MET A 160 -20.27 -1.63 -0.14
N ILE A 161 -19.15 -2.22 0.24
CA ILE A 161 -17.85 -1.52 0.35
C ILE A 161 -17.42 -0.98 -1.02
N ALA A 162 -17.51 -1.81 -2.07
CA ALA A 162 -17.08 -1.45 -3.40
C ALA A 162 -17.82 -0.23 -3.98
N LYS A 163 -19.13 -0.09 -3.74
CA LYS A 163 -19.95 1.02 -4.25
C LYS A 163 -19.41 2.39 -3.81
N GLU A 164 -18.88 2.48 -2.60
CA GLU A 164 -18.40 3.73 -2.03
C GLU A 164 -16.88 3.91 -2.11
N ALA A 165 -16.14 2.87 -2.53
CA ALA A 165 -14.68 2.92 -2.61
C ALA A 165 -14.18 4.01 -3.56
N SER A 166 -13.02 4.59 -3.26
CA SER A 166 -12.31 5.57 -4.08
C SER A 166 -10.87 5.12 -4.35
N GLY A 167 -10.21 5.73 -5.34
CA GLY A 167 -8.86 5.37 -5.77
C GLY A 167 -8.77 3.97 -6.37
N PHE A 168 -8.61 2.96 -5.54
CA PHE A 168 -8.66 1.53 -5.89
C PHE A 168 -9.22 0.71 -4.72
N VAL A 169 -9.55 -0.55 -4.96
CA VAL A 169 -9.92 -1.50 -3.92
C VAL A 169 -8.75 -2.41 -3.60
N TYR A 170 -8.32 -2.42 -2.35
CA TYR A 170 -7.32 -3.35 -1.84
C TYR A 170 -7.97 -4.70 -1.53
N CYS A 171 -7.78 -5.68 -2.39
CA CYS A 171 -8.29 -7.03 -2.21
C CYS A 171 -7.31 -7.86 -1.38
N VAL A 172 -7.69 -8.20 -0.16
CA VAL A 172 -6.91 -9.04 0.74
C VAL A 172 -7.10 -10.50 0.37
N SER A 173 -6.01 -11.21 0.03
CA SER A 173 -6.09 -12.61 -0.45
C SER A 173 -6.41 -13.64 0.63
N SER A 174 -6.41 -13.26 1.90
CA SER A 174 -6.73 -14.17 3.00
C SER A 174 -7.15 -13.42 4.25
N LEU A 175 -7.93 -14.07 5.11
CA LEU A 175 -8.17 -13.61 6.47
C LEU A 175 -6.93 -13.87 7.33
N GLY A 176 -6.44 -12.86 8.04
CA GLY A 176 -5.28 -12.97 8.95
C GLY A 176 -4.28 -11.84 8.76
N VAL A 177 -3.06 -12.02 9.29
CA VAL A 177 -1.99 -11.01 9.25
C VAL A 177 -1.12 -11.12 7.99
N THR A 178 -0.37 -10.06 7.69
CA THR A 178 0.59 -10.00 6.58
C THR A 178 1.68 -11.06 6.68
N GLY A 179 2.21 -11.52 5.56
CA GLY A 179 3.30 -12.51 5.50
C GLY A 179 3.42 -13.13 4.11
N THR A 180 4.54 -13.81 3.85
CA THR A 180 4.72 -14.59 2.62
C THR A 180 4.02 -15.94 2.74
N ARG A 181 3.36 -16.41 1.67
CA ARG A 181 2.62 -17.69 1.64
C ARG A 181 2.99 -18.49 0.41
N ASN A 182 2.96 -19.82 0.55
CA ASN A 182 3.23 -20.72 -0.58
C ASN A 182 2.01 -20.88 -1.48
N GLU A 183 0.80 -20.85 -0.89
CA GLU A 183 -0.46 -20.99 -1.64
C GLU A 183 -1.47 -19.92 -1.23
N ILE A 184 -2.22 -19.41 -2.21
CA ILE A 184 -3.37 -18.52 -2.02
C ILE A 184 -4.61 -19.34 -2.38
N THR A 185 -5.40 -19.72 -1.36
CA THR A 185 -6.57 -20.60 -1.51
C THR A 185 -7.87 -19.83 -1.79
N THR A 186 -7.89 -18.51 -1.61
CA THR A 186 -9.06 -17.67 -1.85
C THR A 186 -9.35 -17.54 -3.34
N ASP A 187 -10.60 -17.61 -3.73
CA ASP A 187 -11.04 -17.29 -5.10
C ASP A 187 -11.03 -15.78 -5.32
N ILE A 188 -9.85 -15.28 -5.64
CA ILE A 188 -9.60 -13.85 -5.92
C ILE A 188 -10.41 -13.41 -7.15
N GLY A 189 -10.49 -14.24 -8.19
CA GLY A 189 -11.22 -13.90 -9.41
C GLY A 189 -12.70 -13.65 -9.16
N ALA A 190 -13.35 -14.46 -8.31
CA ALA A 190 -14.73 -14.24 -7.92
C ALA A 190 -14.90 -12.94 -7.11
N MET A 191 -14.00 -12.66 -6.18
CA MET A 191 -14.03 -11.44 -5.37
C MET A 191 -13.88 -10.19 -6.24
N VAL A 192 -12.91 -10.16 -7.15
CA VAL A 192 -12.70 -9.04 -8.09
C VAL A 192 -13.91 -8.83 -8.99
N LYS A 193 -14.51 -9.90 -9.50
CA LYS A 193 -15.75 -9.81 -10.31
C LYS A 193 -16.91 -9.18 -9.55
N LEU A 194 -17.05 -9.48 -8.25
CA LEU A 194 -18.09 -8.87 -7.40
C LEU A 194 -17.84 -7.37 -7.22
N VAL A 195 -16.60 -6.97 -6.98
CA VAL A 195 -16.22 -5.54 -6.91
C VAL A 195 -16.55 -4.84 -8.23
N LYS A 196 -16.07 -5.37 -9.36
CA LYS A 196 -16.29 -4.79 -10.70
C LYS A 196 -17.76 -4.71 -11.09
N LYS A 197 -18.58 -5.66 -10.63
CA LYS A 197 -20.05 -5.61 -10.83
C LYS A 197 -20.70 -4.48 -10.04
N ALA A 198 -20.17 -4.14 -8.85
CA ALA A 198 -20.71 -3.08 -8.00
C ALA A 198 -20.23 -1.68 -8.42
N LYS A 199 -18.97 -1.56 -8.86
CA LYS A 199 -18.34 -0.31 -9.31
C LYS A 199 -17.18 -0.59 -10.26
N ASP A 200 -17.08 0.19 -11.33
CA ASP A 200 -15.92 0.18 -12.22
C ASP A 200 -14.76 0.95 -11.54
N ILE A 201 -13.99 0.23 -10.74
CA ILE A 201 -12.87 0.74 -9.95
C ILE A 201 -11.71 -0.26 -10.02
N PRO A 202 -10.44 0.17 -10.10
CA PRO A 202 -9.31 -0.75 -10.07
C PRO A 202 -9.28 -1.59 -8.79
N CYS A 203 -8.84 -2.86 -8.94
CA CYS A 203 -8.64 -3.79 -7.84
C CYS A 203 -7.19 -4.25 -7.83
N ALA A 204 -6.50 -4.10 -6.70
CA ALA A 204 -5.16 -4.65 -6.51
C ALA A 204 -5.16 -5.69 -5.40
N VAL A 205 -4.45 -6.80 -5.61
CA VAL A 205 -4.42 -7.92 -4.67
C VAL A 205 -3.16 -7.89 -3.84
N GLY A 206 -3.32 -7.93 -2.53
CA GLY A 206 -2.22 -8.00 -1.56
C GLY A 206 -2.30 -9.22 -0.65
N PHE A 207 -1.27 -9.40 0.16
CA PHE A 207 -1.03 -10.51 1.09
C PHE A 207 -0.51 -11.79 0.44
N GLY A 208 0.65 -12.23 0.94
CA GLY A 208 1.23 -13.53 0.61
C GLY A 208 2.04 -13.59 -0.69
N ILE A 209 2.02 -12.56 -1.50
CA ILE A 209 2.76 -12.50 -2.76
C ILE A 209 4.25 -12.26 -2.47
N SER A 210 5.12 -13.09 -3.05
CA SER A 210 6.56 -13.01 -2.83
C SER A 210 7.42 -13.37 -4.05
N THR A 211 6.82 -13.92 -5.11
CA THR A 211 7.53 -14.27 -6.35
C THR A 211 6.91 -13.60 -7.58
N PRO A 212 7.69 -13.41 -8.66
CA PRO A 212 7.18 -12.86 -9.92
C PRO A 212 5.98 -13.64 -10.47
N GLU A 213 6.01 -14.98 -10.39
CA GLU A 213 4.93 -15.86 -10.86
C GLU A 213 3.64 -15.63 -10.06
N GLN A 214 3.76 -15.46 -8.75
CA GLN A 214 2.59 -15.14 -7.90
C GLN A 214 2.04 -13.76 -8.24
N ALA A 215 2.91 -12.75 -8.42
CA ALA A 215 2.49 -11.40 -8.78
C ALA A 215 1.78 -11.37 -10.14
N LYS A 216 2.33 -12.06 -11.15
CA LYS A 216 1.72 -12.25 -12.46
C LYS A 216 0.32 -12.86 -12.34
N LYS A 217 0.21 -14.00 -11.65
CA LYS A 217 -1.07 -14.71 -11.47
C LYS A 217 -2.13 -13.81 -10.79
N MET A 218 -1.75 -13.01 -9.80
CA MET A 218 -2.69 -12.10 -9.14
C MET A 218 -3.09 -10.93 -10.06
N ALA A 219 -2.16 -10.37 -10.82
CA ALA A 219 -2.45 -9.33 -11.79
C ALA A 219 -3.31 -9.83 -12.98
N GLU A 220 -3.19 -11.08 -13.38
CA GLU A 220 -4.11 -11.70 -14.37
C GLU A 220 -5.56 -11.73 -13.88
N LEU A 221 -5.78 -11.91 -12.57
CA LEU A 221 -7.10 -11.98 -11.94
C LEU A 221 -7.66 -10.62 -11.50
N SER A 222 -6.82 -9.56 -11.52
CA SER A 222 -7.15 -8.22 -11.00
C SER A 222 -6.48 -7.13 -11.85
N ASP A 223 -6.46 -5.89 -11.36
CA ASP A 223 -5.79 -4.79 -12.03
C ASP A 223 -4.37 -4.53 -11.45
N GLY A 224 -3.93 -5.31 -10.46
CA GLY A 224 -2.59 -5.14 -9.93
C GLY A 224 -2.24 -6.05 -8.75
N ALA A 225 -0.95 -6.06 -8.42
CA ALA A 225 -0.40 -6.84 -7.31
C ALA A 225 0.31 -5.93 -6.31
N ILE A 226 0.07 -6.17 -5.01
CA ILE A 226 0.68 -5.43 -3.89
C ILE A 226 1.63 -6.36 -3.15
N VAL A 227 2.86 -5.91 -2.93
CA VAL A 227 3.91 -6.71 -2.28
C VAL A 227 4.58 -5.91 -1.18
N GLY A 228 4.50 -6.41 0.04
CA GLY A 228 5.09 -5.77 1.23
C GLY A 228 6.16 -6.64 1.89
N SER A 229 5.75 -7.70 2.58
CA SER A 229 6.63 -8.49 3.46
C SER A 229 7.92 -8.98 2.80
N ALA A 230 7.89 -9.33 1.51
CA ALA A 230 9.10 -9.77 0.79
C ALA A 230 10.10 -8.62 0.63
N ILE A 231 9.64 -7.40 0.32
CA ILE A 231 10.47 -6.20 0.20
C ILE A 231 11.03 -5.79 1.56
N VAL A 232 10.17 -5.72 2.57
CA VAL A 232 10.58 -5.37 3.95
C VAL A 232 11.58 -6.38 4.52
N LYS A 233 11.47 -7.66 4.16
CA LYS A 233 12.45 -8.68 4.52
C LYS A 233 13.83 -8.40 3.91
N LEU A 234 13.89 -7.90 2.67
CA LEU A 234 15.13 -7.48 2.03
C LEU A 234 15.73 -6.26 2.75
N CYS A 235 14.90 -5.27 3.11
CA CYS A 235 15.34 -4.12 3.93
C CYS A 235 15.96 -4.58 5.25
N GLY A 236 15.29 -5.46 5.98
CA GLY A 236 15.82 -6.01 7.23
C GLY A 236 17.09 -6.83 7.06
N LYS A 237 17.24 -7.57 5.94
CA LYS A 237 18.41 -8.41 5.67
C LYS A 237 19.66 -7.58 5.29
N HIS A 238 19.48 -6.55 4.47
CA HIS A 238 20.59 -5.79 3.88
C HIS A 238 20.83 -4.43 4.55
N GLY A 239 19.91 -3.99 5.42
CA GLY A 239 20.09 -2.75 6.18
C GLY A 239 20.34 -1.54 5.26
N LYS A 240 21.40 -0.79 5.51
CA LYS A 240 21.74 0.42 4.72
C LYS A 240 22.04 0.14 3.25
N ASP A 241 22.40 -1.08 2.92
CA ASP A 241 22.72 -1.51 1.54
C ASP A 241 21.51 -2.12 0.81
N ALA A 242 20.28 -1.98 1.33
CA ALA A 242 19.09 -2.64 0.80
C ALA A 242 18.69 -2.16 -0.60
N VAL A 243 18.99 -0.92 -0.97
CA VAL A 243 18.48 -0.26 -2.19
C VAL A 243 18.70 -1.08 -3.47
N PRO A 244 19.90 -1.56 -3.83
CA PRO A 244 20.11 -2.32 -5.04
C PRO A 244 19.34 -3.65 -5.05
N TYR A 245 19.25 -4.33 -3.92
CA TYR A 245 18.53 -5.61 -3.81
C TYR A 245 17.02 -5.43 -3.95
N VAL A 246 16.46 -4.39 -3.35
CA VAL A 246 15.05 -4.05 -3.50
C VAL A 246 14.73 -3.63 -4.93
N LYS A 247 15.58 -2.81 -5.54
CA LYS A 247 15.42 -2.39 -6.94
C LYS A 247 15.37 -3.58 -7.89
N GLU A 248 16.31 -4.52 -7.77
CA GLU A 248 16.36 -5.73 -8.60
C GLU A 248 15.10 -6.59 -8.40
N TYR A 249 14.71 -6.81 -7.14
CA TYR A 249 13.51 -7.56 -6.82
C TYR A 249 12.26 -6.88 -7.38
N VAL A 250 12.07 -5.59 -7.14
CA VAL A 250 10.91 -4.83 -7.65
C VAL A 250 10.86 -4.86 -9.17
N LYS A 251 12.03 -4.72 -9.84
CA LYS A 251 12.09 -4.84 -11.29
C LYS A 251 11.58 -6.20 -11.78
N SER A 252 12.03 -7.30 -11.18
CA SER A 252 11.57 -8.64 -11.56
C SER A 252 10.06 -8.82 -11.40
N MET A 253 9.48 -8.21 -10.34
CA MET A 253 8.05 -8.23 -10.08
C MET A 253 7.27 -7.38 -11.10
N CYS A 254 7.78 -6.17 -11.41
CA CYS A 254 7.19 -5.29 -12.42
C CYS A 254 7.20 -5.93 -13.79
N ASP A 255 8.33 -6.53 -14.20
CA ASP A 255 8.46 -7.22 -15.48
C ASP A 255 7.43 -8.36 -15.62
N ALA A 256 7.17 -9.09 -14.53
CA ALA A 256 6.18 -10.16 -14.52
C ALA A 256 4.72 -9.64 -14.57
N VAL A 257 4.42 -8.52 -13.91
CA VAL A 257 3.08 -7.91 -13.88
C VAL A 257 2.79 -7.17 -15.20
N HIS A 258 3.78 -6.47 -15.76
CA HIS A 258 3.61 -5.69 -16.98
C HIS A 258 3.76 -6.52 -18.26
N GLY A 259 4.31 -7.73 -18.17
CA GLY A 259 4.48 -8.66 -19.30
C GLY A 259 3.26 -9.56 -19.59
N ILE A 260 2.07 -9.23 -19.03
CA ILE A 260 0.82 -9.98 -19.22
C ILE A 260 0.17 -9.61 -20.55
#